data_a16d17aeca7de92d1bddde6033aadfcb
#
_entry.id   a16d17aeca7de92d1bddde6033aadfcb
#
_cell.length_a   1.000
_cell.length_b   1.000
_cell.length_c   1.000
_cell.angle_alpha   90.00
_cell.angle_beta   90.00
_cell.angle_gamma   90.00
#
_symmetry.space_group_name_H-M   'P 1'
#
loop_
_entity.id
_entity.type
_entity.pdbx_description
1 polymer ?
#
loop_
_entity_poly.entity_id
_entity_poly.type
_entity_poly.pdbx_seq_one_letter_code
_entity_poly.pdbx_strand_id
1 'polypeptide(L)'
;MKKSTLKLSDIGEKALIDRIIEKTLYCSDFNNKNLNSYSTAIGDDSALTDVSIDSDSYLVSSSDMLIQSSHFPDGMSCYQMGFKSVAVNISDLIAMGAEPIGFLLNIAVPNNMLLDDFDELVCGVVGACDYYNIPLIGGDTNEASEIIISGTAMGKVEKDKALMKYGFEEGDLVCISGELGLAALGFELLSSEESYEMASKLNQSLTDLAVFKALKPTPDYENGSILADFKKDHNISATDITDGLASELYEILNADRKYQISNYNNHEMSNYGLNSENNYSKGIRIHEDKLHVEDEFKEISKALNLDYLDLFFHVGEDFELLFTIPKSLEETLKDKMDFYAIGEIIEENTVEIVLSNGKTKEISPKGYEHLN
;
A
#
# COMPACT_ATOMS: atom_id res chain seq x y z
N MET A 1 -27.04 -14.44 14.98
CA MET A 1 -26.64 -14.64 16.40
C MET A 1 -26.86 -13.34 17.14
N LYS A 2 -27.25 -13.33 18.44
CA LYS A 2 -27.29 -12.10 19.23
C LYS A 2 -25.84 -11.71 19.52
N LYS A 3 -25.44 -10.45 19.24
CA LYS A 3 -24.12 -9.92 19.66
C LYS A 3 -23.97 -10.04 21.17
N SER A 4 -22.77 -10.38 21.63
CA SER A 4 -22.42 -10.38 23.05
C SER A 4 -22.49 -8.96 23.61
N THR A 5 -22.87 -8.82 24.86
CA THR A 5 -22.84 -7.55 25.59
C THR A 5 -21.61 -7.45 26.50
N LEU A 6 -20.71 -8.47 26.47
CA LEU A 6 -19.47 -8.45 27.22
C LEU A 6 -18.52 -7.39 26.68
N LYS A 7 -17.91 -6.65 27.58
CA LYS A 7 -16.85 -5.67 27.30
C LYS A 7 -15.48 -6.31 27.56
N LEU A 8 -14.42 -5.78 26.94
CA LEU A 8 -13.06 -6.27 27.14
C LEU A 8 -12.63 -6.16 28.62
N SER A 9 -13.07 -5.11 29.31
CA SER A 9 -12.85 -4.93 30.74
C SER A 9 -13.43 -6.07 31.61
N ASP A 10 -14.38 -6.84 31.09
CA ASP A 10 -15.01 -7.95 31.83
C ASP A 10 -14.15 -9.23 31.80
N ILE A 11 -13.20 -9.33 30.87
CA ILE A 11 -12.40 -10.55 30.64
C ILE A 11 -10.90 -10.40 30.90
N GLY A 12 -10.32 -9.21 30.71
CA GLY A 12 -8.91 -8.91 30.97
C GLY A 12 -7.93 -9.35 29.89
N GLU A 13 -6.69 -8.87 29.97
CA GLU A 13 -5.65 -8.97 28.95
C GLU A 13 -5.31 -10.42 28.57
N LYS A 14 -5.02 -11.29 29.55
CA LYS A 14 -4.62 -12.68 29.27
C LYS A 14 -5.68 -13.44 28.49
N ALA A 15 -6.96 -13.23 28.81
CA ALA A 15 -8.04 -13.86 28.09
C ALA A 15 -8.21 -13.31 26.68
N LEU A 16 -7.81 -12.07 26.39
CA LEU A 16 -7.75 -11.52 25.04
C LEU A 16 -6.65 -12.16 24.21
N ILE A 17 -5.46 -12.36 24.80
CA ILE A 17 -4.34 -13.07 24.14
C ILE A 17 -4.77 -14.50 23.78
N ASP A 18 -5.35 -15.24 24.73
CA ASP A 18 -5.88 -16.58 24.48
C ASP A 18 -6.90 -16.59 23.34
N ARG A 19 -7.73 -15.54 23.25
CA ARG A 19 -8.74 -15.40 22.22
C ARG A 19 -8.15 -15.11 20.84
N ILE A 20 -7.08 -14.31 20.75
CA ILE A 20 -6.32 -14.11 19.51
C ILE A 20 -5.74 -15.44 19.03
N ILE A 21 -5.11 -16.21 19.93
CA ILE A 21 -4.56 -17.53 19.62
C ILE A 21 -5.67 -18.46 19.12
N GLU A 22 -6.80 -18.50 19.83
CA GLU A 22 -7.95 -19.33 19.44
C GLU A 22 -8.47 -18.95 18.04
N LYS A 23 -8.66 -17.65 17.77
CA LYS A 23 -9.12 -17.17 16.45
C LYS A 23 -8.12 -17.51 15.34
N THR A 24 -6.84 -17.33 15.59
CA THR A 24 -5.78 -17.69 14.64
C THR A 24 -5.81 -19.17 14.30
N LEU A 25 -6.04 -20.04 15.28
CA LEU A 25 -6.10 -21.48 15.06
C LEU A 25 -7.40 -21.95 14.37
N TYR A 26 -8.55 -21.33 14.68
CA TYR A 26 -9.85 -21.81 14.18
C TYR A 26 -10.36 -21.07 12.94
N CYS A 27 -9.90 -19.84 12.68
CA CYS A 27 -10.34 -19.03 11.56
C CYS A 27 -9.35 -19.01 10.40
N SER A 28 -8.12 -19.50 10.59
CA SER A 28 -7.07 -19.50 9.59
C SER A 28 -6.95 -20.85 8.90
N ASP A 29 -7.18 -20.87 7.59
CA ASP A 29 -6.90 -22.05 6.76
C ASP A 29 -5.39 -22.26 6.57
N PHE A 30 -4.60 -21.20 6.57
CA PHE A 30 -3.15 -21.24 6.45
C PHE A 30 -2.50 -21.89 7.67
N ASN A 31 -2.81 -21.42 8.87
CA ASN A 31 -2.24 -21.96 10.10
C ASN A 31 -2.61 -23.44 10.33
N ASN A 32 -3.83 -23.84 9.94
CA ASN A 32 -4.23 -25.24 10.03
C ASN A 32 -3.46 -26.18 9.10
N LYS A 33 -3.00 -25.67 7.93
CA LYS A 33 -2.25 -26.47 6.93
C LYS A 33 -0.74 -26.43 7.13
N ASN A 34 -0.19 -25.35 7.70
CA ASN A 34 1.23 -25.04 7.68
C ASN A 34 1.88 -24.88 9.07
N LEU A 35 1.20 -25.21 10.16
CA LEU A 35 1.69 -25.11 11.56
C LEU A 35 3.10 -25.70 11.78
N ASN A 36 3.59 -26.53 10.88
CA ASN A 36 4.90 -27.17 10.99
C ASN A 36 6.02 -26.53 10.15
N SER A 37 5.73 -25.49 9.36
CA SER A 37 6.73 -24.99 8.39
C SER A 37 7.27 -23.58 8.66
N TYR A 38 6.58 -22.72 9.43
CA TYR A 38 6.99 -21.31 9.55
C TYR A 38 7.14 -20.78 10.96
N SER A 39 6.46 -21.28 11.96
CA SER A 39 6.65 -20.82 13.34
C SER A 39 6.25 -21.89 14.36
N THR A 40 6.96 -21.93 15.47
CA THR A 40 6.42 -22.50 16.69
C THR A 40 5.50 -21.44 17.30
N ALA A 41 4.24 -21.64 17.08
CA ALA A 41 3.08 -21.11 17.79
C ALA A 41 3.17 -19.70 18.41
N ILE A 42 2.23 -18.84 18.05
CA ILE A 42 1.72 -17.78 18.92
C ILE A 42 1.43 -18.40 20.30
N GLY A 43 1.99 -17.82 21.37
CA GLY A 43 1.72 -18.25 22.74
C GLY A 43 2.96 -18.49 23.60
N ASP A 44 4.16 -18.35 23.04
CA ASP A 44 5.43 -18.30 23.77
C ASP A 44 5.95 -16.84 23.82
N ASP A 45 7.01 -16.57 24.59
CA ASP A 45 7.63 -15.25 24.72
C ASP A 45 8.10 -14.67 23.36
N SER A 46 8.41 -15.52 22.38
CA SER A 46 8.82 -15.11 21.04
C SER A 46 8.46 -16.16 19.99
N ALA A 47 8.07 -15.72 18.80
CA ALA A 47 7.88 -16.60 17.67
C ALA A 47 9.22 -17.01 17.05
N LEU A 48 9.38 -18.30 16.75
CA LEU A 48 10.49 -18.81 15.95
C LEU A 48 10.05 -18.91 14.50
N THR A 49 10.61 -18.06 13.65
CA THR A 49 10.40 -18.12 12.21
C THR A 49 11.66 -18.66 11.56
N ASP A 50 11.55 -19.75 10.80
CA ASP A 50 12.67 -20.25 10.01
C ASP A 50 12.94 -19.27 8.86
N VAL A 51 13.89 -18.40 9.09
CA VAL A 51 14.39 -17.45 8.09
C VAL A 51 15.63 -18.09 7.48
N SER A 52 15.46 -19.11 6.63
CA SER A 52 16.58 -19.60 5.79
C SER A 52 16.86 -18.52 4.73
N ILE A 53 17.40 -17.39 5.18
CA ILE A 53 17.97 -16.39 4.30
C ILE A 53 19.31 -16.97 3.90
N ASP A 54 19.39 -17.49 2.69
CA ASP A 54 20.65 -17.80 2.07
C ASP A 54 21.47 -16.50 1.89
N SER A 55 22.74 -16.63 1.55
CA SER A 55 23.66 -15.47 1.37
C SER A 55 23.18 -14.49 0.29
N ASP A 56 22.19 -14.86 -0.51
CA ASP A 56 21.76 -14.15 -1.72
C ASP A 56 20.40 -13.46 -1.60
N SER A 57 19.76 -13.51 -0.41
CA SER A 57 18.47 -12.87 -0.14
C SER A 57 18.57 -11.75 0.92
N TYR A 58 17.63 -10.82 0.88
CA TYR A 58 17.37 -9.85 1.94
C TYR A 58 16.14 -10.24 2.76
N LEU A 59 16.17 -10.00 4.05
CA LEU A 59 14.97 -9.85 4.86
C LEU A 59 14.43 -8.43 4.64
N VAL A 60 13.17 -8.33 4.26
CA VAL A 60 12.44 -7.06 4.13
C VAL A 60 11.46 -6.96 5.29
N SER A 61 11.35 -5.80 5.91
CA SER A 61 10.36 -5.56 6.96
C SER A 61 9.80 -4.16 6.85
N SER A 62 8.50 -4.04 7.00
CA SER A 62 7.79 -2.77 7.09
C SER A 62 6.88 -2.74 8.30
N SER A 63 6.60 -1.54 8.83
CA SER A 63 5.75 -1.38 10.00
C SER A 63 4.97 -0.08 9.93
N ASP A 64 3.64 -0.19 9.83
CA ASP A 64 2.70 0.93 9.84
C ASP A 64 1.83 0.94 11.08
N MET A 65 1.40 2.14 11.45
CA MET A 65 0.50 2.37 12.56
C MET A 65 -0.78 3.04 12.09
N LEU A 66 -1.92 2.38 12.34
CA LEU A 66 -3.25 2.90 12.05
C LEU A 66 -3.92 3.35 13.35
N ILE A 67 -4.45 4.58 13.35
CA ILE A 67 -5.17 5.18 14.48
C ILE A 67 -6.60 5.40 14.04
N GLN A 68 -7.57 5.02 14.86
CA GLN A 68 -8.99 5.01 14.51
C GLN A 68 -9.48 6.36 13.98
N SER A 69 -9.16 7.42 14.67
CA SER A 69 -9.63 8.77 14.31
C SER A 69 -9.02 9.34 13.02
N SER A 70 -7.93 8.74 12.50
CA SER A 70 -7.21 9.25 11.33
C SER A 70 -7.31 8.35 10.11
N HIS A 71 -7.39 7.01 10.31
CA HIS A 71 -7.20 6.03 9.23
C HIS A 71 -8.42 5.17 8.95
N PHE A 72 -9.45 5.23 9.81
CA PHE A 72 -10.66 4.43 9.64
C PHE A 72 -11.85 5.36 9.45
N PRO A 73 -12.38 5.46 8.22
CA PRO A 73 -13.56 6.29 7.96
C PRO A 73 -14.78 5.77 8.73
N ASP A 74 -15.72 6.68 8.99
CA ASP A 74 -16.99 6.33 9.60
C ASP A 74 -17.69 5.23 8.78
N GLY A 75 -18.23 4.22 9.48
CA GLY A 75 -18.88 3.08 8.85
C GLY A 75 -17.97 1.90 8.51
N MET A 76 -16.63 2.01 8.67
CA MET A 76 -15.72 0.88 8.54
C MET A 76 -15.98 -0.13 9.67
N SER A 77 -16.22 -1.39 9.31
CA SER A 77 -16.40 -2.47 10.30
C SER A 77 -15.08 -2.83 10.98
N CYS A 78 -15.15 -3.44 12.17
CA CYS A 78 -13.97 -3.92 12.86
C CYS A 78 -13.20 -4.97 12.03
N TYR A 79 -13.90 -5.80 11.25
CA TYR A 79 -13.26 -6.73 10.30
C TYR A 79 -12.42 -5.98 9.25
N GLN A 80 -12.96 -4.92 8.67
CA GLN A 80 -12.25 -4.12 7.66
C GLN A 80 -11.05 -3.39 8.26
N MET A 81 -11.16 -2.86 9.50
CA MET A 81 -10.02 -2.29 10.23
C MET A 81 -8.88 -3.29 10.41
N GLY A 82 -9.22 -4.50 10.86
CA GLY A 82 -8.25 -5.60 11.00
C GLY A 82 -7.64 -6.01 9.67
N PHE A 83 -8.43 -6.15 8.61
CA PHE A 83 -7.94 -6.50 7.28
C PHE A 83 -7.00 -5.43 6.72
N LYS A 84 -7.40 -4.15 6.79
CA LYS A 84 -6.60 -3.01 6.33
C LYS A 84 -5.25 -2.95 7.05
N SER A 85 -5.20 -3.23 8.35
CA SER A 85 -3.94 -3.17 9.12
C SER A 85 -2.86 -4.15 8.63
N VAL A 86 -3.24 -5.25 8.03
CA VAL A 86 -2.31 -6.18 7.37
C VAL A 86 -2.00 -5.70 5.95
N ALA A 87 -3.03 -5.32 5.18
CA ALA A 87 -2.91 -4.97 3.78
C ALA A 87 -1.93 -3.80 3.54
N VAL A 88 -1.97 -2.75 4.38
CA VAL A 88 -1.05 -1.60 4.25
C VAL A 88 0.41 -2.01 4.39
N ASN A 89 0.73 -2.85 5.36
CA ASN A 89 2.11 -3.33 5.56
C ASN A 89 2.56 -4.32 4.47
N ILE A 90 1.63 -5.10 3.91
CA ILE A 90 1.92 -6.01 2.80
C ILE A 90 2.18 -5.22 1.51
N SER A 91 1.52 -4.08 1.32
CA SER A 91 1.75 -3.19 0.18
C SER A 91 3.22 -2.78 0.06
N ASP A 92 3.87 -2.40 1.16
CA ASP A 92 5.31 -2.09 1.18
C ASP A 92 6.20 -3.26 0.75
N LEU A 93 5.85 -4.48 1.20
CA LEU A 93 6.60 -5.67 0.78
C LEU A 93 6.44 -5.95 -0.71
N ILE A 94 5.23 -5.76 -1.24
CA ILE A 94 4.92 -5.89 -2.67
C ILE A 94 5.73 -4.88 -3.48
N ALA A 95 5.78 -3.62 -3.02
CA ALA A 95 6.57 -2.56 -3.65
C ALA A 95 8.07 -2.87 -3.73
N MET A 96 8.58 -3.66 -2.77
CA MET A 96 9.96 -4.14 -2.75
C MET A 96 10.17 -5.46 -3.52
N GLY A 97 9.10 -6.04 -4.11
CA GLY A 97 9.14 -7.35 -4.78
C GLY A 97 9.37 -8.52 -3.80
N ALA A 98 9.08 -8.32 -2.52
CA ALA A 98 9.36 -9.30 -1.48
C ALA A 98 8.20 -10.28 -1.29
N GLU A 99 8.52 -11.57 -1.13
CA GLU A 99 7.57 -12.60 -0.72
C GLU A 99 7.28 -12.44 0.79
N PRO A 100 6.03 -12.15 1.21
CA PRO A 100 5.69 -12.05 2.61
C PRO A 100 5.87 -13.40 3.33
N ILE A 101 6.39 -13.37 4.57
CA ILE A 101 6.67 -14.59 5.36
C ILE A 101 6.03 -14.58 6.74
N GLY A 102 5.50 -13.45 7.20
CA GLY A 102 4.82 -13.38 8.48
C GLY A 102 4.40 -11.97 8.88
N PHE A 103 3.48 -11.89 9.84
CA PHE A 103 2.93 -10.63 10.33
C PHE A 103 2.91 -10.59 11.87
N LEU A 104 3.35 -9.48 12.46
CA LEU A 104 3.23 -9.16 13.88
C LEU A 104 2.13 -8.11 14.08
N LEU A 105 1.25 -8.32 15.05
CA LEU A 105 0.14 -7.44 15.38
C LEU A 105 0.34 -6.80 16.76
N ASN A 106 0.59 -5.50 16.84
CA ASN A 106 0.47 -4.75 18.08
C ASN A 106 -0.87 -3.99 18.07
N ILE A 107 -1.68 -4.16 19.10
CA ILE A 107 -3.01 -3.59 19.18
C ILE A 107 -3.26 -2.94 20.53
N ALA A 108 -3.76 -1.70 20.50
CA ALA A 108 -4.28 -1.04 21.69
C ALA A 108 -5.75 -0.67 21.45
N VAL A 109 -6.63 -0.99 22.42
CA VAL A 109 -8.07 -0.86 22.27
C VAL A 109 -8.71 -0.27 23.53
N PRO A 110 -9.89 0.39 23.42
CA PRO A 110 -10.63 0.89 24.58
C PRO A 110 -11.12 -0.26 25.46
N ASN A 111 -10.99 -0.13 26.78
CA ASN A 111 -11.44 -1.14 27.75
C ASN A 111 -12.96 -1.37 27.74
N ASN A 112 -13.72 -0.46 27.17
CA ASN A 112 -15.18 -0.58 27.01
C ASN A 112 -15.59 -1.11 25.63
N MET A 113 -14.65 -1.48 24.74
CA MET A 113 -14.93 -2.14 23.46
C MET A 113 -15.71 -3.43 23.70
N LEU A 114 -16.68 -3.74 22.86
CA LEU A 114 -17.41 -4.98 22.95
C LEU A 114 -16.52 -6.15 22.48
N LEU A 115 -16.67 -7.29 23.16
CA LEU A 115 -15.90 -8.49 22.80
C LEU A 115 -16.17 -8.95 21.37
N ASP A 116 -17.41 -8.86 20.90
CA ASP A 116 -17.74 -9.25 19.53
C ASP A 116 -17.09 -8.34 18.48
N ASP A 117 -16.93 -7.03 18.77
CA ASP A 117 -16.25 -6.10 17.90
C ASP A 117 -14.71 -6.35 17.86
N PHE A 118 -14.13 -6.71 19.02
CA PHE A 118 -12.73 -7.16 19.08
C PHE A 118 -12.50 -8.47 18.31
N ASP A 119 -13.38 -9.44 18.46
CA ASP A 119 -13.32 -10.69 17.69
C ASP A 119 -13.42 -10.46 16.18
N GLU A 120 -14.31 -9.55 15.77
CA GLU A 120 -14.46 -9.17 14.37
C GLU A 120 -13.17 -8.53 13.82
N LEU A 121 -12.51 -7.67 14.62
CA LEU A 121 -11.24 -7.05 14.26
C LEU A 121 -10.14 -8.11 14.08
N VAL A 122 -9.99 -9.03 15.05
CA VAL A 122 -9.01 -10.11 14.95
C VAL A 122 -9.33 -11.04 13.78
N CYS A 123 -10.59 -11.34 13.51
CA CYS A 123 -10.99 -12.09 12.31
C CYS A 123 -10.59 -11.37 11.02
N GLY A 124 -10.63 -10.02 10.98
CA GLY A 124 -10.14 -9.23 9.86
C GLY A 124 -8.64 -9.39 9.63
N VAL A 125 -7.84 -9.28 10.70
CA VAL A 125 -6.37 -9.52 10.65
C VAL A 125 -6.08 -10.93 10.14
N VAL A 126 -6.72 -11.95 10.73
CA VAL A 126 -6.51 -13.36 10.34
C VAL A 126 -6.95 -13.59 8.90
N GLY A 127 -8.09 -13.00 8.48
CA GLY A 127 -8.58 -13.10 7.11
C GLY A 127 -7.65 -12.46 6.09
N ALA A 128 -6.98 -11.36 6.43
CA ALA A 128 -5.95 -10.76 5.57
C ALA A 128 -4.67 -11.62 5.53
N CYS A 129 -4.23 -12.14 6.67
CA CYS A 129 -3.11 -13.08 6.72
C CYS A 129 -3.37 -14.33 5.86
N ASP A 130 -4.59 -14.88 5.88
CA ASP A 130 -4.98 -16.00 5.02
C ASP A 130 -5.01 -15.60 3.53
N TYR A 131 -5.51 -14.40 3.21
CA TYR A 131 -5.54 -13.89 1.85
C TYR A 131 -4.14 -13.78 1.24
N TYR A 132 -3.15 -13.29 2.02
CA TYR A 132 -1.76 -13.18 1.60
C TYR A 132 -0.93 -14.44 1.89
N ASN A 133 -1.56 -15.51 2.38
CA ASN A 133 -0.93 -16.79 2.67
C ASN A 133 0.27 -16.69 3.64
N ILE A 134 0.13 -15.89 4.70
CA ILE A 134 1.13 -15.66 5.73
C ILE A 134 0.62 -16.00 7.13
N PRO A 135 1.47 -16.42 8.08
CA PRO A 135 1.08 -16.59 9.46
C PRO A 135 1.02 -15.27 10.23
N LEU A 136 0.07 -15.13 11.13
CA LEU A 136 0.17 -14.20 12.25
C LEU A 136 1.13 -14.83 13.28
N ILE A 137 2.31 -14.21 13.49
CA ILE A 137 3.42 -14.83 14.24
C ILE A 137 3.58 -14.27 15.66
N GLY A 138 2.81 -13.28 16.06
CA GLY A 138 2.86 -12.71 17.41
C GLY A 138 2.40 -11.25 17.44
N GLY A 139 2.71 -10.57 18.52
CA GLY A 139 2.35 -9.17 18.74
C GLY A 139 2.23 -8.81 20.20
N ASP A 140 1.56 -7.70 20.48
CA ASP A 140 1.31 -7.18 21.81
C ASP A 140 -0.10 -6.59 21.92
N THR A 141 -0.65 -6.56 23.15
CA THR A 141 -1.99 -6.04 23.41
C THR A 141 -1.96 -5.04 24.56
N ASN A 142 -2.55 -3.86 24.35
CA ASN A 142 -2.56 -2.78 25.34
C ASN A 142 -3.91 -2.05 25.38
N GLU A 143 -4.08 -1.13 26.32
CA GLU A 143 -5.24 -0.26 26.47
C GLU A 143 -4.96 1.13 25.88
N ALA A 144 -5.94 1.69 25.16
CA ALA A 144 -5.92 3.07 24.68
C ALA A 144 -7.32 3.68 24.69
N SER A 145 -7.44 4.98 24.39
CA SER A 145 -8.75 5.67 24.31
C SER A 145 -9.50 5.39 23.02
N GLU A 146 -8.82 4.89 21.99
CA GLU A 146 -9.35 4.52 20.68
C GLU A 146 -8.59 3.31 20.13
N ILE A 147 -9.05 2.73 19.04
CA ILE A 147 -8.35 1.61 18.39
C ILE A 147 -7.07 2.13 17.73
N ILE A 148 -5.94 1.53 18.11
CA ILE A 148 -4.62 1.75 17.51
C ILE A 148 -4.08 0.38 17.12
N ILE A 149 -3.68 0.22 15.85
CA ILE A 149 -3.12 -1.03 15.33
C ILE A 149 -1.78 -0.71 14.69
N SER A 150 -0.72 -1.33 15.19
CA SER A 150 0.61 -1.27 14.57
C SER A 150 0.98 -2.65 14.05
N GLY A 151 0.95 -2.79 12.72
CA GLY A 151 1.39 -3.98 12.03
C GLY A 151 2.90 -4.00 11.80
N THR A 152 3.47 -5.18 11.66
CA THR A 152 4.82 -5.35 11.12
C THR A 152 4.80 -6.57 10.20
N ALA A 153 4.95 -6.34 8.90
CA ALA A 153 5.09 -7.38 7.92
C ALA A 153 6.58 -7.71 7.70
N MET A 154 6.88 -9.00 7.55
CA MET A 154 8.19 -9.48 7.17
C MET A 154 8.11 -10.25 5.86
N GLY A 155 9.13 -10.06 5.00
CA GLY A 155 9.24 -10.71 3.71
C GLY A 155 10.68 -11.04 3.37
N LYS A 156 10.88 -11.77 2.29
CA LYS A 156 12.19 -12.06 1.72
C LYS A 156 12.21 -11.74 0.23
N VAL A 157 13.36 -11.32 -0.29
CA VAL A 157 13.59 -11.09 -1.73
C VAL A 157 15.01 -11.43 -2.09
N GLU A 158 15.24 -12.04 -3.25
CA GLU A 158 16.59 -12.22 -3.79
C GLU A 158 17.23 -10.84 -4.05
N LYS A 159 18.53 -10.70 -3.77
CA LYS A 159 19.22 -9.39 -3.82
C LYS A 159 19.17 -8.72 -5.19
N ASP A 160 19.23 -9.51 -6.26
CA ASP A 160 19.17 -9.05 -7.65
C ASP A 160 17.73 -8.79 -8.15
N LYS A 161 16.70 -9.13 -7.34
CA LYS A 161 15.29 -8.91 -7.62
C LYS A 161 14.67 -7.79 -6.80
N ALA A 162 15.38 -7.27 -5.77
CA ALA A 162 14.84 -6.24 -4.91
C ALA A 162 14.50 -4.97 -5.71
N LEU A 163 13.23 -4.59 -5.68
CA LEU A 163 12.75 -3.36 -6.28
C LEU A 163 13.10 -2.17 -5.36
N MET A 164 13.47 -1.06 -5.96
CA MET A 164 13.86 0.15 -5.24
C MET A 164 13.16 1.36 -5.87
N LYS A 165 12.98 2.42 -5.09
CA LYS A 165 12.40 3.69 -5.56
C LYS A 165 13.27 4.46 -6.57
N TYR A 166 14.42 3.91 -7.01
CA TYR A 166 15.41 4.60 -7.85
C TYR A 166 16.02 3.67 -8.91
N GLY A 167 16.79 4.25 -9.83
CA GLY A 167 17.54 3.52 -10.85
C GLY A 167 16.93 3.59 -12.25
N PHE A 168 15.88 4.39 -12.45
CA PHE A 168 15.29 4.63 -13.76
C PHE A 168 16.15 5.58 -14.60
N GLU A 169 15.94 5.56 -15.92
CA GLU A 169 16.67 6.37 -16.89
C GLU A 169 15.70 7.24 -17.72
N GLU A 170 16.24 8.27 -18.39
CA GLU A 170 15.46 9.06 -19.35
C GLU A 170 14.86 8.17 -20.44
N GLY A 171 13.58 8.40 -20.74
CA GLY A 171 12.81 7.62 -21.71
C GLY A 171 12.17 6.35 -21.17
N ASP A 172 12.43 6.00 -19.90
CA ASP A 172 11.70 4.92 -19.24
C ASP A 172 10.23 5.30 -19.09
N LEU A 173 9.35 4.32 -19.24
CA LEU A 173 7.91 4.50 -19.02
C LEU A 173 7.60 4.60 -17.52
N VAL A 174 6.69 5.49 -17.18
CA VAL A 174 6.07 5.59 -15.86
C VAL A 174 4.73 4.87 -15.91
N CYS A 175 4.56 3.86 -15.07
CA CYS A 175 3.46 2.93 -15.10
C CYS A 175 2.77 2.82 -13.74
N ILE A 176 1.48 2.44 -13.75
CA ILE A 176 0.70 2.08 -12.56
C ILE A 176 0.09 0.69 -12.75
N SER A 177 0.01 -0.10 -11.67
CA SER A 177 -0.47 -1.48 -11.73
C SER A 177 -1.99 -1.62 -11.81
N GLY A 178 -2.74 -0.56 -11.52
CA GLY A 178 -4.21 -0.59 -11.49
C GLY A 178 -4.84 0.79 -11.61
N GLU A 179 -6.16 0.82 -11.45
CA GLU A 179 -6.95 2.05 -11.48
C GLU A 179 -6.79 2.85 -10.20
N LEU A 180 -6.59 4.16 -10.33
CA LEU A 180 -6.43 5.09 -9.21
C LEU A 180 -7.67 5.97 -9.00
N GLY A 181 -7.80 6.49 -7.77
CA GLY A 181 -8.81 7.44 -7.37
C GLY A 181 -10.12 6.80 -6.92
N LEU A 182 -10.30 5.49 -7.05
CA LEU A 182 -11.50 4.80 -6.58
C LEU A 182 -11.61 4.84 -5.06
N ALA A 183 -10.51 4.65 -4.33
CA ALA A 183 -10.50 4.79 -2.88
C ALA A 183 -10.83 6.22 -2.47
N ALA A 184 -10.26 7.21 -3.14
CA ALA A 184 -10.53 8.64 -2.95
C ALA A 184 -12.01 8.98 -3.12
N LEU A 185 -12.63 8.51 -4.23
CA LEU A 185 -14.07 8.66 -4.44
C LEU A 185 -14.86 7.98 -3.33
N GLY A 186 -14.45 6.77 -2.91
CA GLY A 186 -15.09 6.03 -1.84
C GLY A 186 -15.11 6.79 -0.51
N PHE A 187 -14.03 7.49 -0.13
CA PHE A 187 -13.99 8.33 1.07
C PHE A 187 -14.96 9.50 0.97
N GLU A 188 -15.06 10.16 -0.19
CA GLU A 188 -16.04 11.21 -0.43
C GLU A 188 -17.48 10.70 -0.29
N LEU A 189 -17.76 9.50 -0.80
CA LEU A 189 -19.07 8.87 -0.71
C LEU A 189 -19.43 8.45 0.73
N LEU A 190 -18.45 8.00 1.51
CA LEU A 190 -18.64 7.64 2.93
C LEU A 190 -18.87 8.88 3.81
N SER A 191 -18.37 10.04 3.40
CA SER A 191 -18.53 11.29 4.17
C SER A 191 -19.94 11.87 4.14
N SER A 192 -20.79 11.48 3.16
CA SER A 192 -22.11 12.07 2.94
C SER A 192 -23.09 11.07 2.31
N GLU A 193 -24.21 10.82 2.99
CA GLU A 193 -25.32 10.02 2.47
C GLU A 193 -25.90 10.59 1.16
N GLU A 194 -25.96 11.94 1.05
CA GLU A 194 -26.42 12.62 -0.17
C GLU A 194 -25.48 12.35 -1.35
N SER A 195 -24.16 12.38 -1.12
CA SER A 195 -23.15 12.06 -2.14
C SER A 195 -23.26 10.61 -2.61
N TYR A 196 -23.42 9.67 -1.68
CA TYR A 196 -23.64 8.26 -1.99
C TYR A 196 -24.91 8.04 -2.81
N GLU A 197 -26.04 8.63 -2.40
CA GLU A 197 -27.31 8.52 -3.15
C GLU A 197 -27.21 9.13 -4.57
N MET A 198 -26.52 10.26 -4.70
CA MET A 198 -26.33 10.90 -6.02
C MET A 198 -25.50 10.03 -6.96
N ALA A 199 -24.37 9.53 -6.50
CA ALA A 199 -23.49 8.65 -7.26
C ALA A 199 -24.19 7.34 -7.63
N SER A 200 -24.92 6.72 -6.70
CA SER A 200 -25.66 5.48 -6.91
C SER A 200 -26.73 5.59 -8.01
N LYS A 201 -27.35 6.76 -8.15
CA LYS A 201 -28.32 7.02 -9.23
C LYS A 201 -27.66 7.11 -10.60
N LEU A 202 -26.38 7.48 -10.67
CA LEU A 202 -25.59 7.51 -11.91
C LEU A 202 -25.03 6.13 -12.25
N ASN A 203 -24.31 5.51 -11.33
CA ASN A 203 -23.74 4.17 -11.49
C ASN A 203 -23.59 3.48 -10.12
N GLN A 204 -24.54 2.60 -9.77
CA GLN A 204 -24.51 1.87 -8.49
C GLN A 204 -23.28 0.97 -8.37
N SER A 205 -22.89 0.28 -9.44
CA SER A 205 -21.78 -0.68 -9.41
C SER A 205 -20.45 0.01 -9.13
N LEU A 206 -20.19 1.15 -9.78
CA LEU A 206 -18.96 1.93 -9.55
C LEU A 206 -18.97 2.58 -8.15
N THR A 207 -20.14 3.03 -7.68
CA THR A 207 -20.31 3.58 -6.33
C THR A 207 -19.95 2.53 -5.27
N ASP A 208 -20.48 1.31 -5.41
CA ASP A 208 -20.21 0.21 -4.48
C ASP A 208 -18.73 -0.23 -4.55
N LEU A 209 -18.13 -0.24 -5.74
CA LEU A 209 -16.71 -0.54 -5.92
C LEU A 209 -15.82 0.51 -5.26
N ALA A 210 -16.12 1.80 -5.43
CA ALA A 210 -15.37 2.89 -4.81
C ALA A 210 -15.41 2.79 -3.27
N VAL A 211 -16.59 2.59 -2.69
CA VAL A 211 -16.75 2.37 -1.25
C VAL A 211 -16.00 1.11 -0.80
N PHE A 212 -16.07 0.02 -1.58
CA PHE A 212 -15.33 -1.21 -1.24
C PHE A 212 -13.81 -0.97 -1.22
N LYS A 213 -13.26 -0.28 -2.23
CA LYS A 213 -11.81 0.05 -2.30
C LYS A 213 -11.37 0.90 -1.10
N ALA A 214 -12.16 1.91 -0.70
CA ALA A 214 -11.87 2.74 0.48
C ALA A 214 -11.89 1.96 1.80
N LEU A 215 -12.80 0.99 1.93
CA LEU A 215 -12.99 0.24 3.19
C LEU A 215 -12.12 -1.02 3.29
N LYS A 216 -11.68 -1.59 2.17
CA LYS A 216 -10.95 -2.86 2.16
C LYS A 216 -9.90 -2.86 1.05
N PRO A 217 -8.76 -2.18 1.24
CA PRO A 217 -7.66 -2.24 0.29
C PRO A 217 -7.13 -3.67 0.14
N THR A 218 -6.83 -4.06 -1.09
CA THR A 218 -6.33 -5.40 -1.43
C THR A 218 -5.18 -5.28 -2.42
N PRO A 219 -3.98 -4.81 -1.99
CA PRO A 219 -2.80 -4.76 -2.86
C PRO A 219 -2.52 -6.13 -3.48
N ASP A 220 -2.18 -6.14 -4.76
CA ASP A 220 -1.98 -7.37 -5.51
C ASP A 220 -0.52 -7.86 -5.40
N TYR A 221 -0.33 -8.97 -4.69
CA TYR A 221 0.98 -9.58 -4.50
C TYR A 221 1.64 -10.02 -5.82
N GLU A 222 0.88 -10.49 -6.80
CA GLU A 222 1.44 -11.00 -8.05
C GLU A 222 2.18 -9.91 -8.82
N ASN A 223 1.70 -8.67 -8.78
CA ASN A 223 2.32 -7.54 -9.48
C ASN A 223 3.77 -7.30 -9.02
N GLY A 224 4.01 -7.23 -7.70
CA GLY A 224 5.36 -7.05 -7.16
C GLY A 224 6.29 -8.22 -7.51
N SER A 225 5.78 -9.44 -7.42
CA SER A 225 6.53 -10.67 -7.74
C SER A 225 6.95 -10.72 -9.22
N ILE A 226 6.04 -10.36 -10.13
CA ILE A 226 6.32 -10.31 -11.57
C ILE A 226 7.39 -9.25 -11.86
N LEU A 227 7.24 -8.02 -11.33
CA LEU A 227 8.23 -6.96 -11.53
C LEU A 227 9.62 -7.37 -10.99
N ALA A 228 9.67 -8.04 -9.83
CA ALA A 228 10.90 -8.56 -9.25
C ALA A 228 11.60 -9.59 -10.13
N ASP A 229 10.86 -10.46 -10.81
CA ASP A 229 11.43 -11.43 -11.75
C ASP A 229 12.07 -10.76 -12.96
N PHE A 230 11.52 -9.65 -13.44
CA PHE A 230 12.10 -8.87 -14.54
C PHE A 230 13.24 -7.95 -14.08
N LYS A 231 13.27 -7.57 -12.80
CA LYS A 231 14.30 -6.68 -12.22
C LYS A 231 15.72 -7.20 -12.42
N LYS A 232 15.91 -8.50 -12.39
CA LYS A 232 17.19 -9.15 -12.54
C LYS A 232 17.91 -8.75 -13.84
N ASP A 233 17.19 -8.62 -14.93
CA ASP A 233 17.73 -8.37 -16.27
C ASP A 233 17.43 -6.94 -16.78
N HIS A 234 16.66 -6.14 -16.04
CA HIS A 234 16.20 -4.81 -16.44
C HIS A 234 16.25 -3.80 -15.31
N ASN A 235 16.42 -2.52 -15.63
CA ASN A 235 16.23 -1.44 -14.68
C ASN A 235 14.73 -1.21 -14.44
N ILE A 236 14.27 -1.59 -13.25
CA ILE A 236 12.89 -1.38 -12.79
C ILE A 236 12.96 -0.70 -11.44
N SER A 237 12.23 0.39 -11.26
CA SER A 237 11.97 0.96 -9.95
C SER A 237 10.50 0.80 -9.58
N ALA A 238 10.19 0.72 -8.29
CA ALA A 238 8.82 0.62 -7.82
C ALA A 238 8.65 1.25 -6.44
N THR A 239 7.42 1.70 -6.18
CA THR A 239 6.87 2.07 -4.87
C THR A 239 5.38 1.79 -4.90
N ASP A 240 4.72 1.66 -3.76
CA ASP A 240 3.27 1.66 -3.68
C ASP A 240 2.71 3.09 -3.63
N ILE A 241 1.40 3.22 -3.91
CA ILE A 241 0.69 4.51 -3.92
C ILE A 241 -0.20 4.56 -2.68
N THR A 242 0.31 5.24 -1.64
CA THR A 242 -0.35 5.38 -0.34
C THR A 242 -0.86 6.80 -0.08
N ASP A 243 -0.03 7.81 -0.32
CA ASP A 243 -0.35 9.22 -0.06
C ASP A 243 -0.87 9.97 -1.30
N GLY A 244 -1.07 9.25 -2.40
CA GLY A 244 -1.49 9.74 -3.69
C GLY A 244 -0.37 9.77 -4.72
N LEU A 245 -0.73 9.54 -5.97
CA LEU A 245 0.22 9.43 -7.08
C LEU A 245 1.17 10.62 -7.14
N ALA A 246 0.68 11.85 -6.93
CA ALA A 246 1.51 13.04 -6.98
C ALA A 246 2.64 13.00 -5.94
N SER A 247 2.36 12.57 -4.71
CA SER A 247 3.38 12.39 -3.67
C SER A 247 4.45 11.38 -4.12
N GLU A 248 4.02 10.21 -4.60
CA GLU A 248 4.93 9.13 -4.97
C GLU A 248 5.79 9.46 -6.19
N LEU A 249 5.28 10.24 -7.16
CA LEU A 249 6.09 10.75 -8.28
C LEU A 249 7.27 11.60 -7.80
N TYR A 250 7.06 12.44 -6.79
CA TYR A 250 8.14 13.23 -6.19
C TYR A 250 9.07 12.38 -5.33
N GLU A 251 8.53 11.38 -4.62
CA GLU A 251 9.33 10.48 -3.78
C GLU A 251 10.32 9.63 -4.60
N ILE A 252 9.90 9.07 -5.74
CA ILE A 252 10.83 8.32 -6.60
C ILE A 252 11.92 9.23 -7.18
N LEU A 253 11.60 10.47 -7.58
CA LEU A 253 12.61 11.44 -8.05
C LEU A 253 13.60 11.81 -6.93
N ASN A 254 13.11 12.04 -5.70
CA ASN A 254 13.95 12.34 -4.55
C ASN A 254 14.85 11.15 -4.18
N ALA A 255 14.32 9.93 -4.24
CA ALA A 255 15.09 8.72 -3.97
C ALA A 255 16.20 8.51 -5.01
N ASP A 256 15.89 8.66 -6.31
CA ASP A 256 16.87 8.55 -7.39
C ASP A 256 17.96 9.63 -7.30
N ARG A 257 17.57 10.86 -7.01
CA ARG A 257 18.51 11.97 -6.78
C ARG A 257 19.49 11.66 -5.64
N LYS A 258 18.98 11.20 -4.49
CA LYS A 258 19.82 10.82 -3.35
C LYS A 258 20.77 9.67 -3.70
N TYR A 259 20.27 8.67 -4.43
CA TYR A 259 21.06 7.54 -4.89
C TYR A 259 22.21 7.97 -5.82
N GLN A 260 21.94 8.82 -6.80
CA GLN A 260 22.96 9.32 -7.72
C GLN A 260 24.04 10.15 -7.00
N ILE A 261 23.63 11.05 -6.08
CA ILE A 261 24.57 11.85 -5.28
C ILE A 261 25.48 10.94 -4.44
N SER A 262 24.94 9.89 -3.82
CA SER A 262 25.71 8.97 -2.99
C SER A 262 26.75 8.17 -3.82
N ASN A 263 26.40 7.73 -5.02
CA ASN A 263 27.30 7.02 -5.91
C ASN A 263 28.42 7.94 -6.47
N TYR A 264 28.07 9.18 -6.78
CA TYR A 264 29.04 10.16 -7.26
C TYR A 264 30.12 10.45 -6.19
N ASN A 265 29.72 10.64 -4.93
CA ASN A 265 30.64 10.89 -3.81
C ASN A 265 31.55 9.70 -3.50
N ASN A 266 31.13 8.47 -3.75
CA ASN A 266 31.94 7.27 -3.56
C ASN A 266 33.03 7.08 -4.64
N HIS A 267 32.86 7.66 -5.84
CA HIS A 267 33.81 7.54 -6.94
C HIS A 267 34.78 8.70 -7.09
N GLU A 268 34.48 9.90 -6.55
CA GLU A 268 35.28 11.12 -6.78
C GLU A 268 35.57 11.97 -5.53
N MET A 269 35.85 11.38 -4.39
CA MET A 269 36.22 12.13 -3.17
C MET A 269 37.61 12.80 -3.25
N SER A 270 38.13 13.16 -4.42
CA SER A 270 39.46 13.75 -4.42
C SER A 270 39.66 15.07 -5.16
N ASN A 271 38.80 15.59 -6.02
CA ASN A 271 39.31 16.71 -6.83
C ASN A 271 38.37 17.80 -7.38
N TYR A 272 37.11 17.97 -7.05
CA TYR A 272 36.41 19.19 -7.45
C TYR A 272 35.22 19.52 -6.55
N GLY A 273 35.29 20.71 -5.89
CA GLY A 273 34.18 21.31 -5.15
C GLY A 273 33.05 21.78 -6.10
N LEU A 274 32.34 20.85 -6.69
CA LEU A 274 31.11 21.11 -7.44
C LEU A 274 29.93 20.75 -6.55
N ASN A 275 29.02 21.70 -6.35
CA ASN A 275 27.73 21.48 -5.70
C ASN A 275 26.94 20.44 -6.52
N SER A 276 26.97 19.18 -6.07
CA SER A 276 26.30 18.04 -6.71
C SER A 276 24.76 18.19 -6.78
N GLU A 277 24.21 19.14 -6.05
CA GLU A 277 22.77 19.45 -6.04
C GLU A 277 22.25 20.04 -7.34
N ASN A 278 23.11 20.65 -8.17
CA ASN A 278 22.68 21.38 -9.37
C ASN A 278 22.67 20.54 -10.67
N ASN A 279 23.08 19.28 -10.65
CA ASN A 279 23.22 18.46 -11.87
C ASN A 279 22.16 17.36 -12.02
N TYR A 280 21.18 17.25 -11.13
CA TYR A 280 20.08 16.31 -11.30
C TYR A 280 19.05 16.92 -12.24
N SER A 281 18.81 16.27 -13.36
CA SER A 281 17.97 16.80 -14.45
C SER A 281 16.76 15.92 -14.79
N LYS A 282 16.48 14.86 -14.01
CA LYS A 282 15.32 14.00 -14.28
C LYS A 282 14.03 14.59 -13.76
N GLY A 283 12.95 14.40 -14.51
CA GLY A 283 11.58 14.69 -14.15
C GLY A 283 10.61 13.68 -14.73
N ILE A 284 9.33 13.95 -14.58
CA ILE A 284 8.26 13.04 -15.00
C ILE A 284 7.22 13.81 -15.79
N ARG A 285 6.84 13.27 -16.95
CA ARG A 285 5.73 13.76 -17.78
C ARG A 285 4.63 12.72 -17.84
N ILE A 286 3.46 13.08 -17.34
CA ILE A 286 2.24 12.27 -17.40
C ILE A 286 1.38 12.75 -18.55
N HIS A 287 0.61 11.87 -19.16
CA HIS A 287 -0.31 12.17 -20.25
C HIS A 287 -1.76 11.89 -19.84
N GLU A 288 -2.61 12.92 -19.83
CA GLU A 288 -4.02 12.78 -19.42
C GLU A 288 -4.79 11.75 -20.28
N ASP A 289 -4.49 11.67 -21.57
CA ASP A 289 -5.11 10.73 -22.51
C ASP A 289 -4.67 9.27 -22.32
N LYS A 290 -3.64 9.04 -21.49
CA LYS A 290 -3.17 7.71 -21.09
C LYS A 290 -3.63 7.29 -19.69
N LEU A 291 -4.27 8.21 -18.95
CA LEU A 291 -4.87 7.85 -17.66
C LEU A 291 -6.07 6.95 -17.93
N HIS A 292 -6.06 5.78 -17.33
CA HIS A 292 -7.22 4.89 -17.37
C HIS A 292 -8.25 5.38 -16.34
N VAL A 293 -9.19 6.20 -16.79
CA VAL A 293 -10.26 6.75 -15.96
C VAL A 293 -11.58 6.59 -16.71
N GLU A 294 -12.49 5.79 -16.16
CA GLU A 294 -13.80 5.55 -16.74
C GLU A 294 -14.63 6.84 -16.87
N ASP A 295 -15.44 6.94 -17.91
CA ASP A 295 -16.31 8.11 -18.12
C ASP A 295 -17.33 8.27 -16.98
N GLU A 296 -17.82 7.17 -16.43
CA GLU A 296 -18.72 7.12 -15.28
C GLU A 296 -18.08 7.70 -14.01
N PHE A 297 -16.77 7.46 -13.78
CA PHE A 297 -16.02 8.06 -12.69
C PHE A 297 -15.98 9.59 -12.84
N LYS A 298 -15.72 10.10 -14.06
CA LYS A 298 -15.72 11.54 -14.37
C LYS A 298 -17.12 12.15 -14.20
N GLU A 299 -18.18 11.41 -14.61
CA GLU A 299 -19.57 11.86 -14.44
C GLU A 299 -19.96 11.97 -12.96
N ILE A 300 -19.62 10.97 -12.13
CA ILE A 300 -19.87 11.00 -10.69
C ILE A 300 -19.08 12.14 -10.04
N SER A 301 -17.78 12.25 -10.31
CA SER A 301 -16.94 13.33 -9.78
C SER A 301 -17.53 14.69 -10.10
N LYS A 302 -17.94 14.92 -11.34
CA LYS A 302 -18.57 16.17 -11.77
C LYS A 302 -19.91 16.43 -11.06
N ALA A 303 -20.74 15.42 -10.87
CA ALA A 303 -22.01 15.54 -10.17
C ALA A 303 -21.81 15.92 -8.69
N LEU A 304 -20.75 15.43 -8.07
CA LEU A 304 -20.33 15.75 -6.71
C LEU A 304 -19.52 17.06 -6.62
N ASN A 305 -19.32 17.75 -7.74
CA ASN A 305 -18.48 18.98 -7.85
C ASN A 305 -17.03 18.75 -7.41
N LEU A 306 -16.48 17.57 -7.71
CA LEU A 306 -15.10 17.17 -7.49
C LEU A 306 -14.30 17.24 -8.80
N ASP A 307 -13.01 17.55 -8.71
CA ASP A 307 -12.09 17.39 -9.83
C ASP A 307 -11.56 15.95 -9.86
N TYR A 308 -11.86 15.21 -10.90
CA TYR A 308 -11.42 13.82 -11.02
C TYR A 308 -9.90 13.66 -11.03
N LEU A 309 -9.15 14.68 -11.52
CA LEU A 309 -7.69 14.67 -11.45
C LEU A 309 -7.19 14.84 -10.01
N ASP A 310 -7.88 15.63 -9.17
CA ASP A 310 -7.52 15.74 -7.76
C ASP A 310 -7.72 14.40 -7.04
N LEU A 311 -8.81 13.67 -7.32
CA LEU A 311 -9.03 12.33 -6.78
C LEU A 311 -7.95 11.34 -7.26
N PHE A 312 -7.55 11.43 -8.52
CA PHE A 312 -6.56 10.54 -9.13
C PHE A 312 -5.13 10.79 -8.59
N PHE A 313 -4.76 12.05 -8.33
CA PHE A 313 -3.38 12.41 -8.01
C PHE A 313 -3.10 12.64 -6.53
N HIS A 314 -4.07 13.09 -5.73
CA HIS A 314 -3.76 13.76 -4.46
C HIS A 314 -4.36 13.14 -3.21
N VAL A 315 -5.22 12.11 -3.30
CA VAL A 315 -5.88 11.54 -2.11
C VAL A 315 -5.19 10.26 -1.63
N GLY A 316 -4.87 9.33 -2.53
CA GLY A 316 -4.17 8.09 -2.17
C GLY A 316 -5.05 6.97 -1.61
N GLU A 317 -4.42 6.07 -0.87
CA GLU A 317 -4.97 4.81 -0.36
C GLU A 317 -5.46 3.83 -1.46
N ASP A 318 -4.91 3.95 -2.67
CA ASP A 318 -5.19 3.02 -3.77
C ASP A 318 -4.41 1.70 -3.62
N PHE A 319 -3.23 1.73 -2.97
CA PHE A 319 -2.34 0.59 -2.75
C PHE A 319 -1.99 -0.17 -4.03
N GLU A 320 -1.95 0.54 -5.13
CA GLU A 320 -1.41 0.09 -6.40
C GLU A 320 0.09 0.41 -6.48
N LEU A 321 0.81 -0.18 -7.43
CA LEU A 321 2.23 0.13 -7.64
C LEU A 321 2.38 1.28 -8.64
N LEU A 322 3.25 2.24 -8.31
CA LEU A 322 3.91 3.12 -9.25
C LEU A 322 5.27 2.50 -9.58
N PHE A 323 5.55 2.28 -10.87
CA PHE A 323 6.81 1.70 -11.28
C PHE A 323 7.31 2.27 -12.60
N THR A 324 8.62 2.10 -12.86
CA THR A 324 9.24 2.50 -14.13
C THR A 324 9.85 1.30 -14.82
N ILE A 325 9.76 1.27 -16.14
CA ILE A 325 10.34 0.22 -16.98
C ILE A 325 11.00 0.80 -18.23
N PRO A 326 12.07 0.19 -18.75
CA PRO A 326 12.54 0.49 -20.10
C PRO A 326 11.42 0.28 -21.12
N LYS A 327 11.26 1.23 -22.06
CA LYS A 327 10.22 1.16 -23.09
C LYS A 327 10.21 -0.15 -23.88
N SER A 328 11.39 -0.76 -24.05
CA SER A 328 11.54 -2.06 -24.77
C SER A 328 10.89 -3.23 -24.02
N LEU A 329 10.60 -3.09 -22.72
CA LEU A 329 10.01 -4.14 -21.89
C LEU A 329 8.48 -4.13 -21.92
N GLU A 330 7.84 -3.05 -22.37
CA GLU A 330 6.40 -2.81 -22.28
C GLU A 330 5.55 -4.01 -22.79
N GLU A 331 5.79 -4.44 -24.04
CA GLU A 331 5.01 -5.53 -24.65
C GLU A 331 5.22 -6.86 -23.93
N THR A 332 6.46 -7.16 -23.51
CA THR A 332 6.77 -8.39 -22.81
C THR A 332 6.12 -8.45 -21.43
N LEU A 333 6.07 -7.32 -20.73
CA LEU A 333 5.47 -7.24 -19.41
C LEU A 333 3.95 -7.28 -19.48
N LYS A 334 3.32 -6.67 -20.51
CA LYS A 334 1.87 -6.76 -20.77
C LYS A 334 1.37 -8.21 -20.99
N ASP A 335 2.24 -9.11 -21.45
CA ASP A 335 1.91 -10.55 -21.55
C ASP A 335 1.87 -11.25 -20.18
N LYS A 336 2.29 -10.58 -19.10
CA LYS A 336 2.43 -11.16 -17.76
C LYS A 336 1.56 -10.51 -16.70
N MET A 337 1.31 -9.21 -16.80
CA MET A 337 0.47 -8.46 -15.87
C MET A 337 -0.25 -7.32 -16.58
N ASP A 338 -1.39 -6.95 -16.06
CA ASP A 338 -2.10 -5.74 -16.49
C ASP A 338 -1.46 -4.51 -15.85
N PHE A 339 -1.26 -3.45 -16.63
CA PHE A 339 -0.77 -2.16 -16.16
C PHE A 339 -1.02 -1.06 -17.17
N TYR A 340 -0.91 0.19 -16.73
CA TYR A 340 -1.09 1.38 -17.54
C TYR A 340 0.19 2.19 -17.60
N ALA A 341 0.74 2.37 -18.81
CA ALA A 341 1.87 3.29 -19.04
C ALA A 341 1.32 4.71 -19.18
N ILE A 342 1.35 5.47 -18.09
CA ILE A 342 0.71 6.80 -17.98
C ILE A 342 1.63 7.95 -18.36
N GLY A 343 2.94 7.73 -18.45
CA GLY A 343 3.92 8.78 -18.70
C GLY A 343 5.31 8.26 -18.99
N GLU A 344 6.29 9.15 -18.89
CA GLU A 344 7.69 8.88 -19.16
C GLU A 344 8.63 9.71 -18.29
N ILE A 345 9.84 9.22 -18.07
CA ILE A 345 10.93 9.96 -17.43
C ILE A 345 11.54 10.91 -18.47
N ILE A 346 11.69 12.18 -18.11
CA ILE A 346 12.23 13.25 -18.96
C ILE A 346 13.49 13.88 -18.36
N GLU A 347 14.24 14.64 -19.18
CA GLU A 347 15.47 15.33 -18.76
C GLU A 347 15.21 16.61 -17.95
N GLU A 348 14.02 17.19 -18.02
CA GLU A 348 13.66 18.41 -17.31
C GLU A 348 13.29 18.12 -15.85
N ASN A 349 13.86 18.85 -14.89
CA ASN A 349 13.56 18.71 -13.47
C ASN A 349 12.15 19.26 -13.12
N THR A 350 11.12 18.56 -13.57
CA THR A 350 9.71 18.91 -13.35
C THR A 350 8.85 17.66 -13.23
N VAL A 351 7.70 17.78 -12.57
CA VAL A 351 6.62 16.79 -12.61
C VAL A 351 5.41 17.47 -13.23
N GLU A 352 5.02 17.03 -14.41
CA GLU A 352 4.00 17.71 -15.21
C GLU A 352 3.00 16.73 -15.85
N ILE A 353 1.80 17.23 -16.14
CA ILE A 353 0.79 16.54 -16.93
C ILE A 353 0.52 17.31 -18.23
N VAL A 354 0.52 16.59 -19.34
CA VAL A 354 0.04 17.08 -20.64
C VAL A 354 -1.46 16.76 -20.71
N LEU A 355 -2.28 17.82 -20.67
CA LEU A 355 -3.72 17.72 -20.75
C LEU A 355 -4.19 17.37 -22.17
N SER A 356 -5.39 16.81 -22.31
CA SER A 356 -6.01 16.42 -23.59
C SER A 356 -6.16 17.61 -24.58
N ASN A 357 -6.15 18.86 -24.08
CA ASN A 357 -6.13 20.06 -24.91
C ASN A 357 -4.73 20.50 -25.35
N GLY A 358 -3.69 19.71 -25.07
CA GLY A 358 -2.28 19.98 -25.40
C GLY A 358 -1.57 20.97 -24.47
N LYS A 359 -2.21 21.44 -23.41
CA LYS A 359 -1.55 22.30 -22.40
C LYS A 359 -0.82 21.46 -21.38
N THR A 360 0.35 21.92 -20.96
CA THR A 360 1.09 21.33 -19.85
C THR A 360 0.77 22.07 -18.55
N LYS A 361 0.59 21.32 -17.48
CA LYS A 361 0.36 21.81 -16.11
C LYS A 361 1.32 21.09 -15.17
N GLU A 362 1.98 21.81 -14.29
CA GLU A 362 2.78 21.22 -13.20
C GLU A 362 1.85 20.49 -12.22
N ILE A 363 2.26 19.29 -11.83
CA ILE A 363 1.62 18.51 -10.76
C ILE A 363 2.27 18.96 -9.45
N SER A 364 1.49 19.46 -8.49
CA SER A 364 2.02 19.85 -7.19
C SER A 364 2.32 18.64 -6.32
N PRO A 365 3.37 18.66 -5.46
CA PRO A 365 3.72 17.55 -4.57
C PRO A 365 2.74 17.44 -3.37
N LYS A 366 1.44 17.58 -3.63
CA LYS A 366 0.41 17.45 -2.59
C LYS A 366 -0.02 15.99 -2.52
N GLY A 367 0.03 15.44 -1.34
CA GLY A 367 -0.52 14.17 -0.94
C GLY A 367 -1.05 14.29 0.48
N TYR A 368 -1.43 13.18 1.06
CA TYR A 368 -1.79 13.14 2.47
C TYR A 368 -0.53 13.35 3.34
N GLU A 369 -0.60 14.23 4.33
CA GLU A 369 0.49 14.46 5.28
C GLU A 369 -0.04 14.45 6.71
N HIS A 370 0.61 13.65 7.57
CA HIS A 370 0.38 13.68 9.00
C HIS A 370 1.02 14.93 9.63
N LEU A 371 0.44 15.44 10.71
CA LEU A 371 0.99 16.54 11.53
C LEU A 371 0.92 17.93 10.88
N ASN A 372 0.07 18.14 9.89
CA ASN A 372 -0.23 19.47 9.31
C ASN A 372 -1.44 20.14 9.97
#